data_b637dd3efa27d62ff28e5d9fa9a6669f
#
_entry.id   b637dd3efa27d62ff28e5d9fa9a6669f
#
_cell.length_a   1.000
_cell.length_b   1.000
_cell.length_c   1.000
_cell.angle_alpha   90.00
_cell.angle_beta   90.00
_cell.angle_gamma   90.00
#
_symmetry.space_group_name_H-M   'P 1'
#
loop_
_entity.id
_entity.type
_entity.pdbx_description
1 polymer ?
#
loop_
_entity_poly.entity_id
_entity_poly.type
_entity_poly.pdbx_seq_one_letter_code
_entity_poly.pdbx_strand_id
1 'polypeptide(L)'
;DFEFAKKFNLPLIVVIQPEDKKLDANTMAEAYVDEGYLVNSGQFNGMLNTQVLDAIADYLEKEGKGKRTVQYRLRDWGISRQRYWGAPIPMINCEKCGIVPVPEKDLPVVLPQNVTFTPAGGSPLSTLAEFINTACPRCGGRASRETDTMDTFVESSWYFARYCSPKYDVTPGLERQAVDYWMPVDQYIGGIEHAILHLLYARFYTKVLRDLGVVGVTEPFTNLLTQGMVCKKTIECPDHGYLFPEQVADNKCGLCGREVLISETPVKMSKSLKNVVDPDYLVKTYGADTARIFCLFAAPPENDLDWSDKGVEGAFRFLGRLWRIVDDYLEDIKSVATVSGSPELADDLKNLRRKTHQTIRKVSADIEDRFHFNTAISAVMELVNALYALKRPDKTDQVALSVIREALEAAVLLLAPIVPHITEELWQALGHDTPAADTAWPAFDQAAASEEQMTIVIQINGKLRSRIMVPVDCDAETIKADAQNDERIAALLAGAKILKVIYVPQKLVNVVVAS
;
A
#
# COMPACT_ATOMS: atom_id res chain seq x y z
N ASP A 1 39.09 -3.77 -11.57
CA ASP A 1 40.29 -4.22 -12.31
C ASP A 1 41.46 -3.26 -12.16
N PHE A 2 41.28 -1.94 -12.27
CA PHE A 2 42.35 -0.94 -12.18
C PHE A 2 43.12 -0.97 -10.85
N GLU A 3 42.40 -0.95 -9.71
CA GLU A 3 43.01 -1.05 -8.37
C GLU A 3 43.75 -2.38 -8.18
N PHE A 4 43.17 -3.48 -8.71
CA PHE A 4 43.81 -4.80 -8.68
C PHE A 4 45.10 -4.79 -9.48
N ALA A 5 45.08 -4.23 -10.69
CA ALA A 5 46.29 -4.16 -11.55
C ALA A 5 47.39 -3.33 -10.86
N LYS A 6 47.05 -2.19 -10.24
CA LYS A 6 48.00 -1.40 -9.44
C LYS A 6 48.56 -2.15 -8.26
N LYS A 7 47.70 -2.81 -7.48
CA LYS A 7 48.10 -3.57 -6.27
C LYS A 7 49.07 -4.71 -6.58
N PHE A 8 48.89 -5.36 -7.74
CA PHE A 8 49.72 -6.50 -8.14
C PHE A 8 50.75 -6.16 -9.22
N ASN A 9 50.99 -4.87 -9.46
CA ASN A 9 51.95 -4.37 -10.46
C ASN A 9 51.76 -4.99 -11.86
N LEU A 10 50.53 -5.18 -12.28
CA LEU A 10 50.22 -5.63 -13.64
C LEU A 10 50.33 -4.46 -14.63
N PRO A 11 50.69 -4.69 -15.89
CA PRO A 11 50.81 -3.63 -16.89
C PRO A 11 49.43 -3.01 -17.16
N LEU A 12 49.37 -1.68 -17.13
CA LEU A 12 48.21 -0.88 -17.50
C LEU A 12 48.46 -0.24 -18.87
N ILE A 13 47.46 -0.34 -19.73
CA ILE A 13 47.50 0.26 -21.08
C ILE A 13 46.28 1.15 -21.23
N VAL A 14 46.49 2.44 -21.54
CA VAL A 14 45.41 3.35 -21.87
C VAL A 14 44.84 2.96 -23.23
N VAL A 15 43.58 2.58 -23.29
CA VAL A 15 42.87 2.21 -24.53
C VAL A 15 41.72 3.16 -24.87
N ILE A 16 41.33 4.03 -23.93
CA ILE A 16 40.33 5.10 -24.13
C ILE A 16 41.00 6.42 -23.75
N GLN A 17 40.94 7.40 -24.61
CA GLN A 17 41.58 8.69 -24.47
C GLN A 17 40.51 9.80 -24.57
N PRO A 18 40.28 10.63 -23.55
CA PRO A 18 39.42 11.79 -23.70
C PRO A 18 40.00 12.79 -24.73
N GLU A 19 39.12 13.65 -25.24
CA GLU A 19 39.50 14.62 -26.27
C GLU A 19 40.34 15.79 -25.68
N ASP A 20 40.07 16.18 -24.45
CA ASP A 20 40.59 17.38 -23.78
C ASP A 20 41.93 17.19 -23.05
N LYS A 21 42.31 15.96 -22.73
CA LYS A 21 43.56 15.65 -22.01
C LYS A 21 44.16 14.32 -22.41
N LYS A 22 45.48 14.21 -22.25
CA LYS A 22 46.18 12.95 -22.49
C LYS A 22 46.32 12.16 -21.16
N LEU A 23 45.77 10.95 -21.12
CA LEU A 23 45.93 10.02 -20.01
C LEU A 23 47.26 9.28 -20.09
N ASP A 24 47.89 9.07 -18.93
CA ASP A 24 49.11 8.25 -18.80
C ASP A 24 48.86 7.20 -17.68
N ALA A 25 49.01 5.94 -18.07
CA ALA A 25 48.77 4.80 -17.17
C ALA A 25 49.60 4.85 -15.88
N ASN A 26 50.78 5.49 -15.91
CA ASN A 26 51.65 5.58 -14.73
C ASN A 26 51.19 6.63 -13.72
N THR A 27 50.46 7.64 -14.18
CA THR A 27 50.03 8.78 -13.33
C THR A 27 48.54 8.77 -12.95
N MET A 28 47.75 7.91 -13.61
CA MET A 28 46.31 7.78 -13.29
C MET A 28 46.09 7.34 -11.85
N ALA A 29 45.21 8.03 -11.15
CA ALA A 29 44.76 7.68 -9.81
C ALA A 29 43.62 6.65 -9.82
N GLU A 30 42.76 6.70 -10.82
CA GLU A 30 41.58 5.88 -11.01
C GLU A 30 41.38 5.47 -12.50
N ALA A 31 40.52 4.49 -12.75
CA ALA A 31 40.16 4.09 -14.10
C ALA A 31 39.36 5.19 -14.81
N TYR A 32 39.63 5.44 -16.06
CA TYR A 32 38.83 6.31 -16.90
C TYR A 32 37.62 5.55 -17.43
N VAL A 33 36.41 6.04 -17.13
CA VAL A 33 35.15 5.36 -17.48
C VAL A 33 34.21 6.18 -18.37
N ASP A 34 34.58 7.40 -18.70
CA ASP A 34 33.78 8.32 -19.49
C ASP A 34 33.96 8.11 -20.99
N GLU A 35 33.33 8.96 -21.79
CA GLU A 35 33.40 8.94 -23.26
C GLU A 35 34.77 9.38 -23.74
N GLY A 36 35.29 8.67 -24.77
CA GLY A 36 36.59 8.98 -25.34
C GLY A 36 36.91 8.13 -26.56
N TYR A 37 38.00 8.48 -27.25
CA TYR A 37 38.44 7.80 -28.48
C TYR A 37 39.37 6.64 -28.15
N LEU A 38 39.25 5.56 -28.91
CA LEU A 38 40.13 4.41 -28.75
C LEU A 38 41.54 4.73 -29.22
N VAL A 39 42.53 4.32 -28.42
CA VAL A 39 43.95 4.34 -28.71
C VAL A 39 44.55 2.98 -28.34
N ASN A 40 45.70 2.62 -28.89
CA ASN A 40 46.37 1.32 -28.68
C ASN A 40 45.43 0.10 -28.94
N SER A 41 44.44 0.28 -29.84
CA SER A 41 43.36 -0.67 -30.11
C SER A 41 43.36 -1.13 -31.59
N GLY A 42 44.49 -1.04 -32.25
CA GLY A 42 44.69 -1.50 -33.64
C GLY A 42 43.76 -0.78 -34.63
N GLN A 43 43.00 -1.55 -35.38
CA GLN A 43 42.09 -1.02 -36.41
C GLN A 43 40.93 -0.18 -35.85
N PHE A 44 40.68 -0.20 -34.54
CA PHE A 44 39.62 0.56 -33.88
C PHE A 44 40.09 1.90 -33.32
N ASN A 45 41.40 2.24 -33.51
CA ASN A 45 41.92 3.54 -33.07
C ASN A 45 41.14 4.69 -33.70
N GLY A 46 40.86 5.71 -32.91
CA GLY A 46 40.12 6.91 -33.33
C GLY A 46 38.60 6.75 -33.34
N MET A 47 38.06 5.57 -33.05
CA MET A 47 36.63 5.36 -32.88
C MET A 47 36.19 5.74 -31.44
N LEU A 48 34.99 6.28 -31.31
CA LEU A 48 34.40 6.60 -30.01
C LEU A 48 34.04 5.31 -29.26
N ASN A 49 34.37 5.22 -27.96
CA ASN A 49 34.15 4.00 -27.16
C ASN A 49 32.68 3.57 -27.07
N THR A 50 31.74 4.51 -27.16
CA THR A 50 30.31 4.23 -27.18
C THR A 50 29.82 3.66 -28.51
N GLN A 51 30.51 3.91 -29.60
CA GLN A 51 30.13 3.49 -30.96
C GLN A 51 30.91 2.26 -31.47
N VAL A 52 32.06 1.98 -30.88
CA VAL A 52 32.95 0.91 -31.33
C VAL A 52 32.49 -0.49 -31.00
N LEU A 53 31.55 -0.65 -30.07
CA LEU A 53 31.11 -1.97 -29.57
C LEU A 53 30.62 -2.89 -30.69
N ASP A 54 29.83 -2.35 -31.61
CA ASP A 54 29.32 -3.11 -32.75
C ASP A 54 30.45 -3.50 -33.73
N ALA A 55 31.36 -2.58 -34.01
CA ALA A 55 32.49 -2.85 -34.89
C ALA A 55 33.44 -3.93 -34.32
N ILE A 56 33.71 -3.91 -33.02
CA ILE A 56 34.48 -4.96 -32.33
C ILE A 56 33.73 -6.29 -32.36
N ALA A 57 32.43 -6.29 -32.13
CA ALA A 57 31.62 -7.50 -32.16
C ALA A 57 31.60 -8.13 -33.56
N ASP A 58 31.40 -7.32 -34.60
CA ASP A 58 31.45 -7.77 -36.00
C ASP A 58 32.81 -8.39 -36.34
N TYR A 59 33.89 -7.75 -35.90
CA TYR A 59 35.25 -8.27 -36.10
C TYR A 59 35.46 -9.62 -35.43
N LEU A 60 35.05 -9.75 -34.15
CA LEU A 60 35.20 -10.99 -33.39
C LEU A 60 34.36 -12.14 -33.98
N GLU A 61 33.17 -11.86 -34.47
CA GLU A 61 32.31 -12.83 -35.14
C GLU A 61 32.95 -13.29 -36.46
N LYS A 62 33.47 -12.35 -37.27
CA LYS A 62 34.14 -12.65 -38.53
C LYS A 62 35.40 -13.51 -38.35
N GLU A 63 36.14 -13.24 -37.28
CA GLU A 63 37.36 -14.00 -36.94
C GLU A 63 37.03 -15.34 -36.21
N GLY A 64 35.78 -15.65 -35.95
CA GLY A 64 35.37 -16.83 -35.20
C GLY A 64 35.84 -16.86 -33.74
N LYS A 65 36.20 -15.69 -33.18
CA LYS A 65 36.72 -15.52 -31.82
C LYS A 65 35.64 -15.20 -30.78
N GLY A 66 34.41 -14.90 -31.21
CA GLY A 66 33.30 -14.57 -30.34
C GLY A 66 31.98 -14.55 -31.09
N LYS A 67 30.90 -14.35 -30.35
CA LYS A 67 29.58 -14.11 -30.92
C LYS A 67 28.81 -13.14 -30.00
N ARG A 68 27.92 -12.36 -30.59
CA ARG A 68 26.99 -11.54 -29.82
C ARG A 68 26.06 -12.43 -29.00
N THR A 69 25.88 -12.10 -27.75
CA THR A 69 24.95 -12.78 -26.85
C THR A 69 24.17 -11.76 -26.04
N VAL A 70 22.94 -12.11 -25.75
CA VAL A 70 22.13 -11.33 -24.82
C VAL A 70 22.26 -11.99 -23.45
N GLN A 71 22.71 -11.21 -22.45
CA GLN A 71 22.73 -11.62 -21.07
C GLN A 71 21.63 -10.86 -20.30
N TYR A 72 20.71 -11.61 -19.75
CA TYR A 72 19.69 -11.02 -18.91
C TYR A 72 20.27 -10.73 -17.51
N ARG A 73 19.96 -9.57 -16.95
CA ARG A 73 20.37 -9.20 -15.57
C ARG A 73 19.57 -9.93 -14.49
N LEU A 74 18.56 -10.68 -14.89
CA LEU A 74 17.76 -11.51 -14.02
C LEU A 74 18.44 -12.88 -13.88
N ARG A 75 18.53 -13.38 -12.64
CA ARG A 75 19.01 -14.74 -12.36
C ARG A 75 17.93 -15.75 -12.72
N ASP A 76 18.34 -16.94 -13.18
CA ASP A 76 17.43 -18.04 -13.45
C ASP A 76 16.65 -18.41 -12.17
N TRP A 77 15.38 -18.68 -12.35
CA TRP A 77 14.54 -19.13 -11.26
C TRP A 77 14.64 -20.65 -11.10
N GLY A 78 15.35 -21.10 -10.07
CA GLY A 78 15.39 -22.51 -9.68
C GLY A 78 14.09 -22.91 -8.99
N ILE A 79 13.26 -23.70 -9.67
CA ILE A 79 11.91 -24.05 -9.19
C ILE A 79 11.83 -25.32 -8.34
N SER A 80 12.83 -26.20 -8.40
CA SER A 80 12.85 -27.46 -7.67
C SER A 80 13.09 -27.28 -6.18
N ARG A 81 12.28 -27.93 -5.34
CA ARG A 81 12.42 -27.98 -3.88
C ARG A 81 12.28 -29.39 -3.36
N GLN A 82 13.19 -29.80 -2.48
CA GLN A 82 13.16 -31.09 -1.76
C GLN A 82 12.22 -30.99 -0.57
N ARG A 83 10.95 -30.72 -0.84
CA ARG A 83 9.87 -30.52 0.16
C ARG A 83 8.63 -31.29 -0.24
N TYR A 84 7.86 -31.72 0.76
CA TYR A 84 6.54 -32.31 0.52
C TYR A 84 5.53 -31.26 0.05
N TRP A 85 5.50 -30.09 0.73
CA TRP A 85 4.58 -29.00 0.42
C TRP A 85 4.99 -28.24 -0.84
N GLY A 86 4.13 -28.29 -1.83
CA GLY A 86 4.29 -27.67 -3.13
C GLY A 86 3.64 -28.53 -4.22
N ALA A 87 3.46 -27.99 -5.42
CA ALA A 87 2.98 -28.77 -6.56
C ALA A 87 4.06 -29.75 -7.01
N PRO A 88 3.78 -31.07 -7.15
CA PRO A 88 4.73 -32.01 -7.71
C PRO A 88 5.16 -31.60 -9.12
N ILE A 89 6.43 -31.72 -9.42
CA ILE A 89 6.95 -31.46 -10.76
C ILE A 89 6.49 -32.62 -11.68
N PRO A 90 5.69 -32.37 -12.73
CA PRO A 90 5.03 -33.43 -13.51
C PRO A 90 5.99 -34.03 -14.55
N MET A 91 7.14 -34.56 -14.10
CA MET A 91 8.16 -35.17 -14.94
C MET A 91 8.44 -36.60 -14.51
N ILE A 92 8.86 -37.41 -15.49
CA ILE A 92 9.22 -38.81 -15.35
C ILE A 92 10.62 -39.02 -15.91
N ASN A 93 11.51 -39.58 -15.12
CA ASN A 93 12.88 -39.91 -15.48
C ASN A 93 12.96 -41.34 -16.01
N CYS A 94 13.28 -41.51 -17.28
CA CYS A 94 13.41 -42.79 -17.96
C CYS A 94 14.86 -42.98 -18.47
N GLU A 95 15.48 -44.12 -18.17
CA GLU A 95 16.86 -44.40 -18.62
C GLU A 95 17.01 -44.39 -20.15
N LYS A 96 15.95 -44.84 -20.86
CA LYS A 96 15.95 -44.90 -22.34
C LYS A 96 15.55 -43.59 -23.00
N CYS A 97 14.57 -42.84 -22.43
CA CYS A 97 13.93 -41.70 -23.08
C CYS A 97 14.37 -40.35 -22.49
N GLY A 98 15.17 -40.36 -21.42
CA GLY A 98 15.50 -39.16 -20.68
C GLY A 98 14.31 -38.66 -19.82
N ILE A 99 14.24 -37.36 -19.62
CA ILE A 99 13.14 -36.69 -18.90
C ILE A 99 11.94 -36.58 -19.84
N VAL A 100 10.78 -37.09 -19.40
CA VAL A 100 9.53 -37.13 -20.17
C VAL A 100 8.41 -36.51 -19.32
N PRO A 101 7.60 -35.60 -19.84
CA PRO A 101 6.48 -35.04 -19.10
C PRO A 101 5.40 -36.09 -18.83
N VAL A 102 4.71 -35.94 -17.70
CA VAL A 102 3.48 -36.69 -17.42
C VAL A 102 2.43 -36.27 -18.47
N PRO A 103 1.74 -37.22 -19.14
CA PRO A 103 0.67 -36.91 -20.10
C PRO A 103 -0.43 -36.05 -19.47
N GLU A 104 -0.97 -35.09 -20.22
CA GLU A 104 -2.04 -34.20 -19.73
C GLU A 104 -3.24 -34.94 -19.14
N LYS A 105 -3.65 -36.07 -19.76
CA LYS A 105 -4.75 -36.91 -19.27
C LYS A 105 -4.49 -37.52 -17.88
N ASP A 106 -3.25 -37.59 -17.46
CA ASP A 106 -2.81 -38.16 -16.17
C ASP A 106 -2.50 -37.09 -15.13
N LEU A 107 -2.77 -35.80 -15.43
CA LEU A 107 -2.70 -34.69 -14.49
C LEU A 107 -4.02 -34.55 -13.70
N PRO A 108 -3.94 -34.04 -12.48
CA PRO A 108 -2.74 -33.59 -11.73
C PRO A 108 -1.96 -34.75 -11.13
N VAL A 109 -0.65 -34.57 -10.93
CA VAL A 109 0.13 -35.47 -10.06
C VAL A 109 -0.23 -35.17 -8.61
N VAL A 110 -0.91 -36.12 -7.96
CA VAL A 110 -1.43 -35.92 -6.60
C VAL A 110 -0.38 -36.32 -5.57
N LEU A 111 -0.21 -35.49 -4.53
CA LEU A 111 0.65 -35.80 -3.38
C LEU A 111 0.08 -36.98 -2.58
N PRO A 112 0.91 -37.99 -2.22
CA PRO A 112 0.47 -39.10 -1.39
C PRO A 112 0.17 -38.62 0.03
N GLN A 113 -0.91 -39.13 0.64
CA GLN A 113 -1.32 -38.73 1.99
C GLN A 113 -0.53 -39.45 3.10
N ASN A 114 -0.05 -40.67 2.82
CA ASN A 114 0.68 -41.51 3.79
C ASN A 114 2.18 -41.22 3.74
N VAL A 115 2.60 -40.07 4.25
CA VAL A 115 3.98 -39.62 4.23
C VAL A 115 4.55 -39.52 5.64
N THR A 116 5.73 -40.08 5.84
CA THR A 116 6.47 -39.98 7.11
C THR A 116 7.57 -38.94 6.98
N PHE A 117 7.52 -37.90 7.81
CA PHE A 117 8.57 -36.91 7.90
C PHE A 117 9.70 -37.40 8.83
N THR A 118 10.93 -37.37 8.33
CA THR A 118 12.11 -37.74 9.12
C THR A 118 12.92 -36.51 9.50
N PRO A 119 13.54 -36.51 10.71
CA PRO A 119 14.40 -35.40 11.14
C PRO A 119 15.65 -35.20 10.27
N ALA A 120 16.05 -36.21 9.49
CA ALA A 120 17.26 -36.20 8.67
C ALA A 120 17.16 -35.25 7.45
N GLY A 121 15.98 -34.69 7.18
CA GLY A 121 15.74 -33.81 6.00
C GLY A 121 15.61 -34.60 4.69
N GLY A 122 15.52 -33.84 3.57
CA GLY A 122 15.30 -34.40 2.25
C GLY A 122 13.81 -34.45 1.87
N SER A 123 13.51 -34.75 0.59
CA SER A 123 12.12 -34.90 0.13
C SER A 123 11.51 -36.19 0.67
N PRO A 124 10.43 -36.15 1.46
CA PRO A 124 9.73 -37.37 1.88
C PRO A 124 9.23 -38.20 0.71
N LEU A 125 8.96 -37.59 -0.45
CA LEU A 125 8.53 -38.26 -1.65
C LEU A 125 9.59 -39.20 -2.22
N SER A 126 10.88 -38.91 -1.99
CA SER A 126 12.02 -39.72 -2.47
C SER A 126 12.15 -41.08 -1.77
N THR A 127 11.42 -41.30 -0.70
CA THR A 127 11.42 -42.57 0.07
C THR A 127 10.21 -43.45 -0.23
N LEU A 128 9.22 -42.95 -0.99
CA LEU A 128 7.96 -43.64 -1.26
C LEU A 128 8.02 -44.39 -2.57
N ALA A 129 8.29 -45.70 -2.55
CA ALA A 129 8.37 -46.53 -3.76
C ALA A 129 7.10 -46.48 -4.61
N GLU A 130 5.93 -46.41 -3.99
CA GLU A 130 4.61 -46.32 -4.69
C GLU A 130 4.45 -44.99 -5.44
N PHE A 131 5.05 -43.90 -4.96
CA PHE A 131 5.04 -42.63 -5.67
C PHE A 131 6.10 -42.58 -6.77
N ILE A 132 7.30 -43.08 -6.49
CA ILE A 132 8.47 -43.01 -7.39
C ILE A 132 8.28 -43.91 -8.61
N ASN A 133 7.90 -45.18 -8.39
CA ASN A 133 7.91 -46.17 -9.46
C ASN A 133 6.74 -45.98 -10.43
N THR A 134 7.08 -45.81 -11.71
CA THR A 134 6.07 -45.61 -12.78
C THR A 134 6.55 -46.22 -14.07
N ALA A 135 5.67 -46.27 -15.10
CA ALA A 135 6.05 -46.61 -16.44
C ALA A 135 6.30 -45.35 -17.27
N CYS A 136 7.29 -45.38 -18.13
CA CYS A 136 7.56 -44.30 -19.06
C CYS A 136 6.41 -44.15 -20.07
N PRO A 137 5.77 -42.99 -20.21
CA PRO A 137 4.64 -42.83 -21.13
C PRO A 137 5.06 -42.91 -22.62
N ARG A 138 6.36 -42.77 -22.92
CA ARG A 138 6.89 -42.83 -24.29
C ARG A 138 7.24 -44.26 -24.71
N CYS A 139 7.87 -45.06 -23.85
CA CYS A 139 8.38 -46.39 -24.23
C CYS A 139 7.78 -47.57 -23.44
N GLY A 140 6.95 -47.31 -22.42
CA GLY A 140 6.37 -48.33 -21.54
C GLY A 140 7.35 -48.98 -20.55
N GLY A 141 8.63 -48.68 -20.61
CA GLY A 141 9.66 -49.22 -19.74
C GLY A 141 9.61 -48.67 -18.30
N ARG A 142 10.37 -49.32 -17.39
CA ARG A 142 10.50 -48.81 -16.00
C ARG A 142 11.05 -47.39 -15.98
N ALA A 143 10.47 -46.57 -15.15
CA ALA A 143 10.85 -45.17 -14.98
C ALA A 143 10.57 -44.70 -13.54
N SER A 144 11.07 -43.55 -13.16
CA SER A 144 10.83 -42.95 -11.86
C SER A 144 10.20 -41.56 -12.01
N ARG A 145 9.20 -41.26 -11.17
CA ARG A 145 8.66 -39.89 -11.09
C ARG A 145 9.70 -38.96 -10.47
N GLU A 146 9.63 -37.68 -10.85
CA GLU A 146 10.30 -36.63 -10.14
C GLU A 146 9.74 -36.53 -8.70
N THR A 147 10.64 -36.40 -7.72
CA THR A 147 10.29 -36.36 -6.29
C THR A 147 10.38 -34.96 -5.69
N ASP A 148 10.88 -34.01 -6.47
CA ASP A 148 10.87 -32.61 -6.08
C ASP A 148 9.48 -32.00 -6.30
N THR A 149 9.14 -31.03 -5.46
CA THR A 149 8.00 -30.15 -5.66
C THR A 149 8.44 -28.81 -6.20
N MET A 150 7.52 -28.05 -6.72
CA MET A 150 7.80 -26.69 -7.19
C MET A 150 7.95 -25.73 -6.00
N ASP A 151 8.76 -24.70 -6.18
CA ASP A 151 8.84 -23.54 -5.29
C ASP A 151 7.43 -22.94 -5.11
N THR A 152 7.06 -22.58 -3.88
CA THR A 152 5.76 -22.00 -3.57
C THR A 152 5.47 -20.68 -4.29
N PHE A 153 6.49 -20.01 -4.83
CA PHE A 153 6.28 -18.87 -5.73
C PHE A 153 5.65 -19.26 -7.07
N VAL A 154 5.70 -20.52 -7.48
CA VAL A 154 4.97 -20.98 -8.67
C VAL A 154 3.47 -20.85 -8.44
N GLU A 155 2.96 -21.38 -7.33
CA GLU A 155 1.54 -21.28 -6.98
C GLU A 155 1.13 -19.83 -6.72
N SER A 156 1.96 -19.05 -6.02
CA SER A 156 1.67 -17.64 -5.76
C SER A 156 1.72 -16.79 -7.03
N SER A 157 2.33 -17.28 -8.12
CA SER A 157 2.42 -16.54 -9.37
C SER A 157 1.13 -16.53 -10.20
N TRP A 158 0.16 -17.39 -9.88
CA TRP A 158 -1.07 -17.50 -10.64
C TRP A 158 -2.34 -17.82 -9.84
N TYR A 159 -2.27 -17.90 -8.51
CA TYR A 159 -3.41 -18.24 -7.66
C TYR A 159 -4.62 -17.35 -7.89
N PHE A 160 -4.42 -16.06 -8.18
CA PHE A 160 -5.48 -15.10 -8.49
C PHE A 160 -6.24 -15.49 -9.77
N ALA A 161 -5.58 -16.04 -10.78
CA ALA A 161 -6.23 -16.60 -11.96
C ALA A 161 -6.99 -17.88 -11.60
N ARG A 162 -6.40 -18.77 -10.76
CA ARG A 162 -7.07 -19.99 -10.29
C ARG A 162 -8.34 -19.69 -9.50
N TYR A 163 -8.36 -18.62 -8.74
CA TYR A 163 -9.55 -18.19 -7.98
C TYR A 163 -10.73 -17.79 -8.87
N CYS A 164 -10.49 -17.40 -10.12
CA CYS A 164 -11.56 -17.13 -11.07
C CYS A 164 -12.39 -18.40 -11.41
N SER A 165 -11.81 -19.58 -11.20
CA SER A 165 -12.43 -20.87 -11.57
C SER A 165 -12.36 -21.89 -10.42
N PRO A 166 -12.92 -21.60 -9.23
CA PRO A 166 -12.68 -22.39 -8.01
C PRO A 166 -13.21 -23.82 -8.08
N LYS A 167 -14.17 -24.10 -8.95
CA LYS A 167 -14.83 -25.42 -9.12
C LYS A 167 -14.46 -26.11 -10.43
N TYR A 168 -13.47 -25.58 -11.18
CA TYR A 168 -13.11 -26.11 -12.49
C TYR A 168 -11.98 -27.13 -12.36
N ASP A 169 -12.30 -28.43 -12.49
CA ASP A 169 -11.38 -29.54 -12.20
C ASP A 169 -10.69 -30.13 -13.45
N VAL A 170 -10.90 -29.53 -14.63
CA VAL A 170 -10.21 -29.94 -15.87
C VAL A 170 -8.88 -29.20 -16.04
N THR A 171 -7.96 -29.84 -16.75
CA THR A 171 -6.69 -29.20 -17.16
C THR A 171 -6.94 -28.24 -18.33
N PRO A 172 -6.44 -27.00 -18.27
CA PRO A 172 -5.40 -26.51 -17.36
C PRO A 172 -5.87 -26.01 -15.98
N GLY A 173 -7.09 -26.30 -15.56
CA GLY A 173 -7.61 -25.88 -14.26
C GLY A 173 -8.15 -24.44 -14.22
N LEU A 174 -8.31 -23.82 -15.39
CA LEU A 174 -8.86 -22.47 -15.59
C LEU A 174 -9.99 -22.52 -16.62
N GLU A 175 -11.15 -22.01 -16.24
CA GLU A 175 -12.26 -21.78 -17.16
C GLU A 175 -12.04 -20.47 -17.89
N ARG A 176 -11.82 -20.51 -19.19
CA ARG A 176 -11.45 -19.34 -19.98
C ARG A 176 -12.45 -18.20 -19.86
N GLN A 177 -13.74 -18.48 -19.90
CA GLN A 177 -14.78 -17.46 -19.81
C GLN A 177 -14.77 -16.76 -18.45
N ALA A 178 -14.57 -17.51 -17.35
CA ALA A 178 -14.50 -16.95 -16.01
C ALA A 178 -13.22 -16.10 -15.83
N VAL A 179 -12.09 -16.57 -16.35
CA VAL A 179 -10.83 -15.81 -16.32
C VAL A 179 -10.94 -14.53 -17.14
N ASP A 180 -11.52 -14.57 -18.34
CA ASP A 180 -11.69 -13.38 -19.19
C ASP A 180 -12.65 -12.34 -18.56
N TYR A 181 -13.57 -12.78 -17.69
CA TYR A 181 -14.46 -11.89 -16.94
C TYR A 181 -13.79 -11.24 -15.72
N TRP A 182 -13.04 -12.03 -14.92
CA TRP A 182 -12.49 -11.58 -13.66
C TRP A 182 -11.08 -10.96 -13.74
N MET A 183 -10.34 -11.25 -14.82
CA MET A 183 -8.98 -10.75 -15.03
C MET A 183 -8.95 -9.58 -16.02
N PRO A 184 -8.06 -8.61 -15.84
CA PRO A 184 -7.07 -8.48 -14.75
C PRO A 184 -7.73 -8.12 -13.42
N VAL A 185 -7.03 -8.39 -12.30
CA VAL A 185 -7.48 -7.98 -10.96
C VAL A 185 -7.54 -6.46 -10.88
N ASP A 186 -8.67 -5.89 -10.45
CA ASP A 186 -8.90 -4.44 -10.44
C ASP A 186 -7.97 -3.70 -9.49
N GLN A 187 -7.82 -4.21 -8.26
CA GLN A 187 -6.97 -3.64 -7.23
C GLN A 187 -6.18 -4.73 -6.52
N TYR A 188 -4.86 -4.63 -6.53
CA TYR A 188 -3.96 -5.56 -5.85
C TYR A 188 -3.15 -4.83 -4.78
N ILE A 189 -3.11 -5.39 -3.55
CA ILE A 189 -2.53 -4.74 -2.38
C ILE A 189 -1.51 -5.68 -1.74
N GLY A 190 -0.31 -5.18 -1.47
CA GLY A 190 0.74 -5.97 -0.84
C GLY A 190 1.92 -5.13 -0.39
N GLY A 191 2.86 -5.74 0.37
CA GLY A 191 4.07 -5.09 0.84
C GLY A 191 5.06 -4.80 -0.30
N ILE A 192 5.83 -3.74 -0.16
CA ILE A 192 6.83 -3.31 -1.14
C ILE A 192 7.93 -4.35 -1.39
N GLU A 193 8.21 -5.22 -0.42
CA GLU A 193 9.20 -6.30 -0.54
C GLU A 193 8.89 -7.30 -1.66
N HIS A 194 7.62 -7.38 -2.08
CA HIS A 194 7.20 -8.27 -3.16
C HIS A 194 7.45 -7.73 -4.57
N ALA A 195 7.88 -6.47 -4.71
CA ALA A 195 8.12 -5.83 -6.00
C ALA A 195 9.13 -6.62 -6.87
N ILE A 196 10.20 -7.15 -6.26
CA ILE A 196 11.26 -7.93 -6.91
C ILE A 196 11.14 -9.45 -6.69
N LEU A 197 10.06 -9.90 -6.07
CA LEU A 197 9.77 -11.33 -5.79
C LEU A 197 8.43 -11.71 -6.44
N HIS A 198 7.39 -11.82 -5.63
CA HIS A 198 6.06 -12.25 -6.07
C HIS A 198 5.52 -11.47 -7.28
N LEU A 199 5.60 -10.14 -7.28
CA LEU A 199 5.04 -9.33 -8.36
C LEU A 199 5.78 -9.55 -9.69
N LEU A 200 7.09 -9.75 -9.65
CA LEU A 200 7.88 -10.07 -10.83
C LEU A 200 7.45 -11.43 -11.41
N TYR A 201 7.34 -12.45 -10.55
CA TYR A 201 6.93 -13.79 -10.97
C TYR A 201 5.46 -13.83 -11.44
N ALA A 202 4.54 -13.14 -10.79
CA ALA A 202 3.15 -13.05 -11.20
C ALA A 202 3.00 -12.45 -12.60
N ARG A 203 3.74 -11.37 -12.90
CA ARG A 203 3.79 -10.75 -14.23
C ARG A 203 4.38 -11.68 -15.28
N PHE A 204 5.51 -12.30 -14.98
CA PHE A 204 6.16 -13.25 -15.86
C PHE A 204 5.24 -14.43 -16.17
N TYR A 205 4.65 -15.04 -15.14
CA TYR A 205 3.77 -16.21 -15.28
C TYR A 205 2.51 -15.88 -16.08
N THR A 206 1.91 -14.71 -15.86
CA THR A 206 0.76 -14.24 -16.65
C THR A 206 1.10 -14.14 -18.14
N LYS A 207 2.30 -13.65 -18.50
CA LYS A 207 2.76 -13.57 -19.89
C LYS A 207 2.95 -14.96 -20.49
N VAL A 208 3.50 -15.89 -19.74
CA VAL A 208 3.64 -17.30 -20.18
C VAL A 208 2.26 -17.93 -20.41
N LEU A 209 1.33 -17.79 -19.47
CA LEU A 209 -0.03 -18.31 -19.62
C LEU A 209 -0.78 -17.69 -20.81
N ARG A 210 -0.57 -16.40 -21.08
CA ARG A 210 -1.11 -15.73 -22.27
C ARG A 210 -0.51 -16.33 -23.56
N ASP A 211 0.81 -16.50 -23.62
CA ASP A 211 1.49 -17.03 -24.80
C ASP A 211 1.09 -18.48 -25.09
N LEU A 212 0.70 -19.22 -24.05
CA LEU A 212 0.10 -20.55 -24.14
C LEU A 212 -1.41 -20.53 -24.46
N GLY A 213 -2.04 -19.36 -24.56
CA GLY A 213 -3.47 -19.23 -24.85
C GLY A 213 -4.40 -19.55 -23.67
N VAL A 214 -3.85 -19.68 -22.46
CA VAL A 214 -4.63 -20.03 -21.24
C VAL A 214 -5.39 -18.83 -20.68
N VAL A 215 -4.76 -17.64 -20.71
CA VAL A 215 -5.38 -16.37 -20.29
C VAL A 215 -5.34 -15.34 -21.43
N GLY A 216 -6.20 -14.31 -21.38
CA GLY A 216 -6.27 -13.25 -22.39
C GLY A 216 -5.49 -11.99 -22.05
N VAL A 217 -5.12 -11.82 -20.79
CA VAL A 217 -4.53 -10.58 -20.27
C VAL A 217 -3.01 -10.56 -20.41
N THR A 218 -2.43 -9.35 -20.50
CA THR A 218 -0.99 -9.14 -20.59
C THR A 218 -0.34 -8.83 -19.25
N GLU A 219 -1.09 -8.27 -18.33
CA GLU A 219 -0.69 -7.95 -16.97
C GLU A 219 -1.74 -8.48 -16.00
N PRO A 220 -1.33 -8.99 -14.82
CA PRO A 220 -2.26 -9.61 -13.88
C PRO A 220 -3.12 -8.60 -13.10
N PHE A 221 -2.63 -7.37 -12.91
CA PHE A 221 -3.23 -6.35 -12.05
C PHE A 221 -3.40 -5.03 -12.79
N THR A 222 -4.58 -4.41 -12.65
CA THR A 222 -4.87 -3.08 -13.21
C THR A 222 -4.23 -1.99 -12.36
N ASN A 223 -4.48 -2.05 -11.05
CA ASN A 223 -3.93 -1.12 -10.07
C ASN A 223 -3.16 -1.89 -8.99
N LEU A 224 -2.04 -1.32 -8.58
CA LEU A 224 -1.19 -1.85 -7.53
C LEU A 224 -1.02 -0.81 -6.42
N LEU A 225 -1.37 -1.20 -5.20
CA LEU A 225 -1.07 -0.42 -4.00
C LEU A 225 0.03 -1.15 -3.22
N THR A 226 1.22 -0.55 -3.15
CA THR A 226 2.31 -1.06 -2.32
C THR A 226 2.22 -0.47 -0.94
N GLN A 227 2.04 -1.34 0.07
CA GLN A 227 1.94 -0.92 1.47
C GLN A 227 3.32 -0.65 2.06
N GLY A 228 3.41 0.41 2.88
CA GLY A 228 4.54 0.66 3.74
C GLY A 228 4.69 -0.42 4.83
N MET A 229 5.80 -0.39 5.53
CA MET A 229 6.11 -1.37 6.57
C MET A 229 5.55 -0.92 7.92
N VAL A 230 5.16 -1.88 8.76
CA VAL A 230 4.87 -1.61 10.17
C VAL A 230 6.18 -1.64 10.94
N CYS A 231 6.52 -0.50 11.55
CA CYS A 231 7.76 -0.26 12.26
C CYS A 231 7.52 -0.08 13.76
N LYS A 232 8.45 -0.56 14.58
CA LYS A 232 8.47 -0.34 16.03
C LYS A 232 9.91 -0.24 16.52
N LYS A 233 10.13 0.55 17.57
CA LYS A 233 11.44 0.64 18.21
C LYS A 233 11.86 -0.71 18.77
N THR A 234 13.16 -1.02 18.72
CA THR A 234 13.76 -2.19 19.34
C THR A 234 14.24 -1.87 20.74
N ILE A 235 14.24 -2.88 21.60
CA ILE A 235 14.76 -2.82 22.96
C ILE A 235 15.88 -3.85 23.04
N GLU A 236 17.08 -3.42 23.42
CA GLU A 236 18.27 -4.27 23.46
C GLU A 236 18.92 -4.23 24.84
N CYS A 237 19.23 -5.41 25.38
CA CYS A 237 20.09 -5.58 26.55
C CYS A 237 21.50 -5.93 26.10
N PRO A 238 22.57 -5.29 26.64
CA PRO A 238 23.94 -5.61 26.27
C PRO A 238 24.33 -7.09 26.48
N ASP A 239 23.69 -7.78 27.41
CA ASP A 239 23.99 -9.19 27.74
C ASP A 239 23.06 -10.19 27.06
N HIS A 240 21.78 -9.80 26.79
CA HIS A 240 20.73 -10.71 26.32
C HIS A 240 20.23 -10.39 24.90
N GLY A 241 20.81 -9.36 24.24
CA GLY A 241 20.40 -8.92 22.92
C GLY A 241 18.97 -8.33 22.93
N TYR A 242 18.24 -8.51 21.85
CA TYR A 242 16.88 -7.97 21.72
C TYR A 242 15.90 -8.60 22.72
N LEU A 243 15.04 -7.76 23.30
CA LEU A 243 14.05 -8.13 24.30
C LEU A 243 12.64 -7.82 23.80
N PHE A 244 11.68 -8.64 24.22
CA PHE A 244 10.26 -8.27 24.12
C PHE A 244 9.91 -7.20 25.16
N PRO A 245 8.92 -6.32 24.90
CA PRO A 245 8.50 -5.28 25.85
C PRO A 245 8.17 -5.83 27.26
N GLU A 246 7.58 -7.02 27.35
CA GLU A 246 7.20 -7.67 28.62
C GLU A 246 8.43 -8.09 29.47
N GLN A 247 9.59 -8.17 28.84
CA GLN A 247 10.86 -8.51 29.51
C GLN A 247 11.58 -7.27 30.07
N VAL A 248 10.94 -6.11 30.02
CA VAL A 248 11.53 -4.83 30.45
C VAL A 248 10.63 -4.16 31.47
N ALA A 249 11.21 -3.76 32.59
CA ALA A 249 10.54 -2.96 33.62
C ALA A 249 11.44 -1.76 33.99
N ASP A 250 10.87 -0.56 34.10
CA ASP A 250 11.59 0.66 34.47
C ASP A 250 12.88 0.90 33.67
N ASN A 251 12.84 0.68 32.35
CA ASN A 251 13.99 0.72 31.45
C ASN A 251 15.13 -0.26 31.79
N LYS A 252 14.83 -1.32 32.52
CA LYS A 252 15.80 -2.35 32.88
C LYS A 252 15.40 -3.71 32.36
N CYS A 253 16.39 -4.49 31.96
CA CYS A 253 16.23 -5.89 31.57
C CYS A 253 15.74 -6.73 32.76
N GLY A 254 14.59 -7.37 32.62
CA GLY A 254 14.02 -8.26 33.64
C GLY A 254 14.86 -9.51 33.95
N LEU A 255 15.84 -9.85 33.06
CA LEU A 255 16.71 -11.01 33.25
C LEU A 255 17.97 -10.69 34.05
N CYS A 256 18.54 -9.47 33.93
CA CYS A 256 19.80 -9.10 34.58
C CYS A 256 19.79 -7.77 35.33
N GLY A 257 18.71 -6.99 35.24
CA GLY A 257 18.57 -5.69 35.90
C GLY A 257 19.36 -4.53 35.26
N ARG A 258 20.13 -4.78 34.18
CA ARG A 258 20.83 -3.70 33.46
C ARG A 258 19.89 -2.80 32.71
N GLU A 259 20.32 -1.55 32.52
CA GLU A 259 19.61 -0.61 31.63
C GLU A 259 19.58 -1.15 30.20
N VAL A 260 18.44 -0.96 29.54
CA VAL A 260 18.24 -1.36 28.16
C VAL A 260 18.42 -0.17 27.21
N LEU A 261 18.88 -0.46 26.01
CA LEU A 261 18.99 0.53 24.93
C LEU A 261 17.72 0.46 24.08
N ILE A 262 17.08 1.60 23.87
CA ILE A 262 15.91 1.73 22.97
C ILE A 262 16.41 2.43 21.71
N SER A 263 16.12 1.85 20.53
CA SER A 263 16.51 2.45 19.26
C SER A 263 15.92 3.86 19.09
N GLU A 264 16.69 4.79 18.51
CA GLU A 264 16.22 6.14 18.24
C GLU A 264 15.09 6.14 17.22
N THR A 265 15.26 5.38 16.14
CA THR A 265 14.28 5.26 15.05
C THR A 265 13.57 3.92 15.08
N PRO A 266 12.25 3.89 14.75
CA PRO A 266 11.54 2.64 14.52
C PRO A 266 12.15 1.88 13.33
N VAL A 267 12.11 0.55 13.39
CA VAL A 267 12.55 -0.34 12.31
C VAL A 267 11.47 -1.37 12.03
N LYS A 268 11.48 -1.96 10.84
CA LYS A 268 10.50 -2.99 10.43
C LYS A 268 10.35 -4.05 11.53
N MET A 269 9.11 -4.35 11.89
CA MET A 269 8.81 -5.41 12.85
C MET A 269 9.30 -6.75 12.36
N SER A 270 10.02 -7.47 13.22
CA SER A 270 10.45 -8.84 12.96
C SER A 270 10.57 -9.65 14.25
N LYS A 271 10.38 -10.97 14.14
CA LYS A 271 10.53 -11.90 15.28
C LYS A 271 11.95 -11.92 15.83
N SER A 272 12.95 -11.75 14.96
CA SER A 272 14.37 -11.71 15.35
C SER A 272 14.74 -10.48 16.17
N LEU A 273 14.10 -9.35 15.90
CA LEU A 273 14.28 -8.09 16.63
C LEU A 273 13.36 -7.98 17.85
N LYS A 274 12.45 -8.94 18.06
CA LYS A 274 11.48 -8.98 19.16
C LYS A 274 10.65 -7.68 19.33
N ASN A 275 10.49 -6.90 18.26
CA ASN A 275 9.72 -5.68 18.22
C ASN A 275 8.33 -5.87 17.59
N VAL A 276 7.83 -7.10 17.57
CA VAL A 276 6.50 -7.44 17.05
C VAL A 276 5.41 -7.15 18.06
N VAL A 277 4.20 -6.94 17.57
CA VAL A 277 2.97 -6.84 18.36
C VAL A 277 2.11 -8.05 18.05
N ASP A 278 1.62 -8.72 19.09
CA ASP A 278 0.74 -9.86 18.94
C ASP A 278 -0.69 -9.39 18.63
N PRO A 279 -1.23 -9.71 17.44
CA PRO A 279 -2.61 -9.38 17.09
C PRO A 279 -3.64 -9.96 18.07
N ASP A 280 -3.41 -11.15 18.60
CA ASP A 280 -4.33 -11.79 19.55
C ASP A 280 -4.44 -11.01 20.86
N TYR A 281 -3.34 -10.44 21.33
CA TYR A 281 -3.35 -9.55 22.49
C TYR A 281 -4.19 -8.29 22.22
N LEU A 282 -4.00 -7.66 21.05
CA LEU A 282 -4.76 -6.48 20.68
C LEU A 282 -6.26 -6.76 20.58
N VAL A 283 -6.63 -7.85 19.91
CA VAL A 283 -8.04 -8.23 19.73
C VAL A 283 -8.70 -8.55 21.07
N LYS A 284 -8.01 -9.26 21.96
CA LYS A 284 -8.53 -9.59 23.30
C LYS A 284 -8.67 -8.36 24.22
N THR A 285 -7.75 -7.39 24.11
CA THR A 285 -7.68 -6.24 25.00
C THR A 285 -8.57 -5.09 24.52
N TYR A 286 -8.54 -4.79 23.22
CA TYR A 286 -9.17 -3.61 22.65
C TYR A 286 -10.25 -3.91 21.60
N GLY A 287 -10.39 -5.16 21.18
CA GLY A 287 -11.27 -5.57 20.10
C GLY A 287 -10.66 -5.43 18.70
N ALA A 288 -11.17 -6.22 17.76
CA ALA A 288 -10.69 -6.24 16.37
C ALA A 288 -10.86 -4.87 15.68
N ASP A 289 -11.97 -4.19 15.90
CA ASP A 289 -12.26 -2.88 15.29
C ASP A 289 -11.25 -1.81 15.70
N THR A 290 -10.76 -1.85 16.95
CA THR A 290 -9.70 -0.92 17.39
C THR A 290 -8.41 -1.14 16.63
N ALA A 291 -8.00 -2.39 16.43
CA ALA A 291 -6.80 -2.71 15.66
C ALA A 291 -6.97 -2.26 14.19
N ARG A 292 -8.14 -2.51 13.59
CA ARG A 292 -8.45 -2.12 12.21
C ARG A 292 -8.40 -0.62 12.00
N ILE A 293 -9.12 0.14 12.83
CA ILE A 293 -9.16 1.60 12.67
C ILE A 293 -7.80 2.24 12.97
N PHE A 294 -7.03 1.71 13.93
CA PHE A 294 -5.68 2.20 14.19
C PHE A 294 -4.77 2.03 12.97
N CYS A 295 -4.74 0.84 12.36
CA CYS A 295 -3.91 0.57 11.18
C CYS A 295 -4.24 1.49 10.00
N LEU A 296 -5.52 1.78 9.78
CA LEU A 296 -5.96 2.63 8.66
C LEU A 296 -5.86 4.13 8.95
N PHE A 297 -5.82 4.51 10.24
CA PHE A 297 -5.77 5.90 10.66
C PHE A 297 -4.35 6.43 10.84
N ALA A 298 -3.40 5.58 11.25
CA ALA A 298 -2.07 6.01 11.71
C ALA A 298 -1.20 6.60 10.58
N ALA A 299 -1.35 6.10 9.34
CA ALA A 299 -0.63 6.59 8.17
C ALA A 299 -1.40 6.30 6.87
N PRO A 300 -1.15 7.04 5.78
CA PRO A 300 -1.52 6.60 4.44
C PRO A 300 -0.93 5.20 4.15
N PRO A 301 -1.64 4.32 3.42
CA PRO A 301 -1.23 2.93 3.26
C PRO A 301 0.13 2.74 2.57
N GLU A 302 0.58 3.70 1.76
CA GLU A 302 1.88 3.66 1.08
C GLU A 302 3.06 4.01 1.99
N ASN A 303 2.80 4.64 3.13
CA ASN A 303 3.82 5.09 4.06
C ASN A 303 4.07 4.04 5.15
N ASP A 304 5.28 4.06 5.69
CA ASP A 304 5.59 3.27 6.87
C ASP A 304 4.73 3.72 8.06
N LEU A 305 4.24 2.75 8.81
CA LEU A 305 3.43 2.95 10.01
C LEU A 305 4.31 2.76 11.24
N ASP A 306 4.52 3.84 11.98
CA ASP A 306 5.17 3.78 13.29
C ASP A 306 4.16 3.33 14.35
N TRP A 307 4.38 2.16 14.92
CA TRP A 307 3.49 1.60 15.94
C TRP A 307 3.48 2.44 17.21
N SER A 308 2.28 2.78 17.68
CA SER A 308 2.06 3.55 18.90
C SER A 308 0.95 2.94 19.76
N ASP A 309 1.29 2.43 20.93
CA ASP A 309 0.31 1.88 21.87
C ASP A 309 -0.68 2.98 22.34
N LYS A 310 -0.21 4.22 22.51
CA LYS A 310 -1.09 5.37 22.78
C LYS A 310 -2.06 5.67 21.63
N GLY A 311 -1.63 5.42 20.40
CA GLY A 311 -2.48 5.54 19.21
C GLY A 311 -3.60 4.50 19.22
N VAL A 312 -3.30 3.26 19.59
CA VAL A 312 -4.30 2.19 19.77
C VAL A 312 -5.34 2.56 20.83
N GLU A 313 -4.89 3.06 22.00
CA GLU A 313 -5.80 3.55 23.05
C GLU A 313 -6.65 4.74 22.57
N GLY A 314 -6.07 5.62 21.73
CA GLY A 314 -6.81 6.73 21.11
C GLY A 314 -7.94 6.24 20.20
N ALA A 315 -7.65 5.23 19.38
CA ALA A 315 -8.64 4.58 18.52
C ALA A 315 -9.76 3.91 19.35
N PHE A 316 -9.41 3.18 20.41
CA PHE A 316 -10.38 2.57 21.32
C PHE A 316 -11.31 3.60 21.98
N ARG A 317 -10.73 4.72 22.47
CA ARG A 317 -11.53 5.81 23.03
C ARG A 317 -12.48 6.45 22.02
N PHE A 318 -12.06 6.58 20.76
CA PHE A 318 -12.93 7.10 19.71
C PHE A 318 -14.12 6.18 19.44
N LEU A 319 -13.91 4.87 19.33
CA LEU A 319 -15.01 3.91 19.16
C LEU A 319 -15.97 3.94 20.35
N GLY A 320 -15.45 4.03 21.57
CA GLY A 320 -16.27 4.22 22.77
C GLY A 320 -17.06 5.54 22.79
N ARG A 321 -16.55 6.60 22.14
CA ARG A 321 -17.30 7.86 21.96
C ARG A 321 -18.41 7.70 20.93
N LEU A 322 -18.12 7.03 19.81
CA LEU A 322 -19.14 6.75 18.79
C LEU A 322 -20.30 5.93 19.41
N TRP A 323 -19.96 4.88 20.14
CA TRP A 323 -20.96 4.08 20.84
C TRP A 323 -21.85 4.94 21.75
N ARG A 324 -21.23 5.71 22.66
CA ARG A 324 -21.96 6.53 23.62
C ARG A 324 -22.87 7.58 22.98
N ILE A 325 -22.41 8.25 21.91
CA ILE A 325 -23.24 9.28 21.28
C ILE A 325 -24.48 8.67 20.60
N VAL A 326 -24.35 7.48 20.01
CA VAL A 326 -25.50 6.76 19.44
C VAL A 326 -26.45 6.32 20.57
N ASP A 327 -25.93 5.69 21.62
CA ASP A 327 -26.71 5.22 22.78
C ASP A 327 -27.45 6.36 23.47
N ASP A 328 -26.79 7.50 23.68
CA ASP A 328 -27.37 8.70 24.29
C ASP A 328 -28.62 9.24 23.56
N TYR A 329 -28.67 9.09 22.23
CA TYR A 329 -29.79 9.55 21.41
C TYR A 329 -30.76 8.44 21.01
N LEU A 330 -30.41 7.17 21.18
CA LEU A 330 -31.10 6.02 20.61
C LEU A 330 -32.62 6.03 20.82
N GLU A 331 -33.07 6.20 22.09
CA GLU A 331 -34.49 6.19 22.44
C GLU A 331 -35.25 7.41 21.86
N ASP A 332 -34.56 8.52 21.63
CA ASP A 332 -35.15 9.74 21.12
C ASP A 332 -35.28 9.72 19.57
N ILE A 333 -34.40 8.98 18.86
CA ILE A 333 -34.33 8.98 17.38
C ILE A 333 -34.84 7.70 16.72
N LYS A 334 -34.94 6.58 17.42
CA LYS A 334 -35.27 5.26 16.88
C LYS A 334 -36.51 5.22 15.98
N SER A 335 -37.54 6.01 16.33
CA SER A 335 -38.81 6.11 15.60
C SER A 335 -38.90 7.35 14.68
N VAL A 336 -37.88 8.20 14.67
CA VAL A 336 -37.88 9.43 13.89
C VAL A 336 -37.36 9.13 12.47
N ALA A 337 -38.03 9.58 11.43
CA ALA A 337 -37.50 9.46 10.07
C ALA A 337 -36.30 10.40 9.89
N THR A 338 -35.36 10.02 9.02
CA THR A 338 -34.26 10.92 8.60
C THR A 338 -34.82 12.14 7.86
N VAL A 339 -34.08 13.25 7.93
CA VAL A 339 -34.50 14.49 7.28
C VAL A 339 -34.61 14.32 5.77
N SER A 340 -35.71 14.83 5.21
CA SER A 340 -35.94 14.83 3.75
C SER A 340 -36.03 16.25 3.21
N GLY A 341 -35.49 16.49 2.03
CA GLY A 341 -35.54 17.79 1.35
C GLY A 341 -34.69 18.86 2.04
N SER A 342 -35.12 20.11 1.97
CA SER A 342 -34.43 21.29 2.53
C SER A 342 -35.33 21.98 3.55
N PRO A 343 -35.47 21.43 4.77
CA PRO A 343 -36.28 22.07 5.81
C PRO A 343 -35.63 23.37 6.29
N GLU A 344 -36.44 24.26 6.82
CA GLU A 344 -35.92 25.42 7.55
C GLU A 344 -35.32 24.95 8.87
N LEU A 345 -34.05 25.18 9.08
CA LEU A 345 -33.26 24.72 10.23
C LEU A 345 -32.65 25.88 10.98
N ALA A 346 -32.58 25.78 12.30
CA ALA A 346 -31.75 26.65 13.11
C ALA A 346 -30.27 26.53 12.73
N ASP A 347 -29.47 27.57 12.96
CA ASP A 347 -28.08 27.66 12.48
C ASP A 347 -27.19 26.50 12.93
N ASP A 348 -27.33 26.03 14.15
CA ASP A 348 -26.57 24.90 14.70
C ASP A 348 -26.93 23.57 13.99
N LEU A 349 -28.20 23.32 13.74
CA LEU A 349 -28.68 22.15 12.99
C LEU A 349 -28.29 22.23 11.51
N LYS A 350 -28.36 23.42 10.91
CA LYS A 350 -27.92 23.68 9.55
C LYS A 350 -26.42 23.40 9.41
N ASN A 351 -25.63 23.83 10.38
CA ASN A 351 -24.20 23.56 10.42
C ASN A 351 -23.89 22.07 10.60
N LEU A 352 -24.63 21.36 11.46
CA LEU A 352 -24.48 19.91 11.62
C LEU A 352 -24.81 19.18 10.32
N ARG A 353 -25.93 19.48 9.67
CA ARG A 353 -26.33 18.86 8.40
C ARG A 353 -25.32 19.14 7.30
N ARG A 354 -24.84 20.38 7.19
CA ARG A 354 -23.76 20.74 6.27
C ARG A 354 -22.51 19.90 6.52
N LYS A 355 -22.07 19.79 7.77
CA LYS A 355 -20.92 18.98 8.16
C LYS A 355 -21.13 17.51 7.80
N THR A 356 -22.33 16.96 8.00
CA THR A 356 -22.68 15.59 7.61
C THR A 356 -22.44 15.35 6.12
N HIS A 357 -23.03 16.18 5.26
CA HIS A 357 -22.90 16.00 3.80
C HIS A 357 -21.51 16.32 3.26
N GLN A 358 -20.80 17.28 3.87
CA GLN A 358 -19.37 17.51 3.56
C GLN A 358 -18.52 16.32 3.97
N THR A 359 -18.84 15.66 5.09
CA THR A 359 -18.14 14.45 5.55
C THR A 359 -18.39 13.29 4.60
N ILE A 360 -19.65 13.03 4.20
CA ILE A 360 -19.97 11.98 3.21
C ILE A 360 -19.19 12.20 1.92
N ARG A 361 -19.23 13.42 1.35
CA ARG A 361 -18.50 13.77 0.13
C ARG A 361 -16.99 13.56 0.27
N LYS A 362 -16.42 14.03 1.39
CA LYS A 362 -14.97 13.92 1.63
C LYS A 362 -14.53 12.47 1.80
N VAL A 363 -15.25 11.69 2.60
CA VAL A 363 -14.92 10.27 2.84
C VAL A 363 -15.02 9.47 1.54
N SER A 364 -16.07 9.70 0.75
CA SER A 364 -16.23 9.03 -0.56
C SER A 364 -15.04 9.32 -1.48
N ALA A 365 -14.66 10.58 -1.65
CA ALA A 365 -13.52 10.95 -2.49
C ALA A 365 -12.17 10.44 -1.95
N ASP A 366 -11.97 10.48 -0.63
CA ASP A 366 -10.72 10.00 -0.01
C ASP A 366 -10.55 8.47 -0.18
N ILE A 367 -11.65 7.71 -0.16
CA ILE A 367 -11.61 6.24 -0.36
C ILE A 367 -11.53 5.89 -1.85
N GLU A 368 -12.39 6.47 -2.69
CA GLU A 368 -12.54 6.08 -4.10
C GLU A 368 -11.32 6.48 -4.94
N ASP A 369 -10.85 7.73 -4.77
CA ASP A 369 -9.81 8.29 -5.64
C ASP A 369 -8.39 8.03 -5.14
N ARG A 370 -8.18 7.91 -3.83
CA ARG A 370 -6.85 8.10 -3.21
C ARG A 370 -6.46 7.07 -2.17
N PHE A 371 -7.38 6.22 -1.69
CA PHE A 371 -7.14 5.32 -0.54
C PHE A 371 -6.61 6.05 0.72
N HIS A 372 -7.01 7.32 0.92
CA HIS A 372 -6.60 8.14 2.07
C HIS A 372 -7.49 7.85 3.30
N PHE A 373 -7.41 6.63 3.82
CA PHE A 373 -8.25 6.18 4.94
C PHE A 373 -8.07 7.03 6.19
N ASN A 374 -6.87 7.51 6.46
CA ASN A 374 -6.57 8.35 7.62
C ASN A 374 -7.35 9.68 7.59
N THR A 375 -7.45 10.33 6.44
CA THR A 375 -8.22 11.58 6.28
C THR A 375 -9.72 11.32 6.27
N ALA A 376 -10.16 10.19 5.70
CA ALA A 376 -11.55 9.75 5.77
C ALA A 376 -12.00 9.53 7.22
N ILE A 377 -11.22 8.78 8.01
CA ILE A 377 -11.50 8.55 9.43
C ILE A 377 -11.50 9.88 10.21
N SER A 378 -10.52 10.77 9.96
CA SER A 378 -10.49 12.10 10.58
C SER A 378 -11.76 12.89 10.31
N ALA A 379 -12.29 12.87 9.09
CA ALA A 379 -13.53 13.58 8.75
C ALA A 379 -14.73 13.05 9.56
N VAL A 380 -14.83 11.73 9.76
CA VAL A 380 -15.88 11.15 10.63
C VAL A 380 -15.66 11.50 12.09
N MET A 381 -14.40 11.51 12.58
CA MET A 381 -14.09 11.98 13.94
C MET A 381 -14.54 13.42 14.17
N GLU A 382 -14.36 14.30 13.17
CA GLU A 382 -14.84 15.68 13.21
C GLU A 382 -16.39 15.77 13.24
N LEU A 383 -17.09 14.90 12.48
CA LEU A 383 -18.55 14.82 12.51
C LEU A 383 -19.06 14.38 13.90
N VAL A 384 -18.42 13.36 14.49
CA VAL A 384 -18.73 12.93 15.86
C VAL A 384 -18.45 14.06 16.88
N ASN A 385 -17.39 14.84 16.70
CA ASN A 385 -17.12 16.01 17.53
C ASN A 385 -18.21 17.09 17.40
N ALA A 386 -18.71 17.33 16.18
CA ALA A 386 -19.80 18.27 15.95
C ALA A 386 -21.11 17.82 16.65
N LEU A 387 -21.41 16.52 16.60
CA LEU A 387 -22.54 15.95 17.36
C LEU A 387 -22.41 16.16 18.87
N TYR A 388 -21.21 15.97 19.44
CA TYR A 388 -20.97 16.24 20.87
C TYR A 388 -21.03 17.72 21.25
N ALA A 389 -20.71 18.61 20.31
CA ALA A 389 -20.78 20.06 20.54
C ALA A 389 -22.21 20.61 20.44
N LEU A 390 -23.13 19.88 19.81
CA LEU A 390 -24.52 20.29 19.67
C LEU A 390 -25.21 20.30 21.05
N LYS A 391 -25.93 21.37 21.35
CA LYS A 391 -26.82 21.39 22.51
C LYS A 391 -27.96 20.38 22.32
N ARG A 392 -28.16 19.48 23.26
CA ARG A 392 -29.23 18.49 23.17
C ARG A 392 -30.59 19.18 22.96
N PRO A 393 -31.30 18.87 21.87
CA PRO A 393 -32.63 19.44 21.61
C PRO A 393 -33.68 18.89 22.58
N ASP A 394 -34.86 19.49 22.58
CA ASP A 394 -36.03 18.92 23.23
C ASP A 394 -36.44 17.62 22.53
N LYS A 395 -36.87 16.62 23.30
CA LYS A 395 -37.29 15.31 22.75
C LYS A 395 -38.50 15.39 21.81
N THR A 396 -39.23 16.49 21.85
CA THR A 396 -40.38 16.77 20.97
C THR A 396 -39.97 17.43 19.65
N ASP A 397 -38.75 17.92 19.57
CA ASP A 397 -38.25 18.57 18.35
C ASP A 397 -37.86 17.52 17.27
N GLN A 398 -38.88 17.05 16.55
CA GLN A 398 -38.73 16.02 15.51
C GLN A 398 -37.79 16.44 14.39
N VAL A 399 -37.67 17.73 14.07
CA VAL A 399 -36.79 18.26 13.04
C VAL A 399 -35.34 18.16 13.51
N ALA A 400 -35.03 18.59 14.72
CA ALA A 400 -33.69 18.46 15.27
C ALA A 400 -33.25 16.99 15.39
N LEU A 401 -34.15 16.13 15.89
CA LEU A 401 -33.88 14.70 16.03
C LEU A 401 -33.67 14.01 14.67
N SER A 402 -34.40 14.43 13.62
CA SER A 402 -34.19 13.87 12.28
C SER A 402 -32.81 14.21 11.69
N VAL A 403 -32.30 15.43 11.91
CA VAL A 403 -30.96 15.86 11.50
C VAL A 403 -29.87 15.12 12.28
N ILE A 404 -30.08 14.91 13.58
CA ILE A 404 -29.14 14.12 14.41
C ILE A 404 -29.12 12.67 13.95
N ARG A 405 -30.27 12.08 13.65
CA ARG A 405 -30.36 10.72 13.10
C ARG A 405 -29.57 10.58 11.80
N GLU A 406 -29.79 11.50 10.85
CA GLU A 406 -29.06 11.54 9.58
C GLU A 406 -27.53 11.56 9.81
N ALA A 407 -27.06 12.38 10.75
CA ALA A 407 -25.63 12.50 11.05
C ALA A 407 -25.05 11.24 11.71
N LEU A 408 -25.77 10.60 12.62
CA LEU A 408 -25.36 9.36 13.30
C LEU A 408 -25.36 8.18 12.33
N GLU A 409 -26.41 8.01 11.52
CA GLU A 409 -26.46 6.98 10.49
C GLU A 409 -25.35 7.14 9.46
N ALA A 410 -25.08 8.37 9.01
CA ALA A 410 -23.96 8.65 8.13
C ALA A 410 -22.61 8.27 8.76
N ALA A 411 -22.37 8.64 10.02
CA ALA A 411 -21.13 8.29 10.72
C ALA A 411 -20.94 6.78 10.85
N VAL A 412 -22.01 6.03 11.15
CA VAL A 412 -21.99 4.56 11.26
C VAL A 412 -21.70 3.91 9.91
N LEU A 413 -22.43 4.28 8.84
CA LEU A 413 -22.25 3.69 7.51
C LEU A 413 -20.88 4.02 6.90
N LEU A 414 -20.39 5.25 7.07
CA LEU A 414 -19.07 5.64 6.58
C LEU A 414 -17.92 4.86 7.23
N LEU A 415 -18.12 4.41 8.48
CA LEU A 415 -17.16 3.59 9.21
C LEU A 415 -17.36 2.08 9.03
N ALA A 416 -18.49 1.62 8.51
CA ALA A 416 -18.83 0.21 8.41
C ALA A 416 -17.75 -0.66 7.71
N PRO A 417 -17.13 -0.26 6.60
CA PRO A 417 -16.05 -1.04 5.99
C PRO A 417 -14.78 -1.11 6.85
N ILE A 418 -14.58 -0.13 7.75
CA ILE A 418 -13.38 0.00 8.57
C ILE A 418 -13.54 -0.76 9.89
N VAL A 419 -14.66 -0.57 10.57
CA VAL A 419 -14.96 -1.13 11.91
C VAL A 419 -16.31 -1.86 11.92
N PRO A 420 -16.40 -2.99 11.19
CA PRO A 420 -17.66 -3.63 10.86
C PRO A 420 -18.45 -4.15 12.08
N HIS A 421 -17.79 -4.53 13.18
CA HIS A 421 -18.49 -5.12 14.31
C HIS A 421 -19.28 -4.07 15.10
N ILE A 422 -18.63 -2.98 15.51
CA ILE A 422 -19.30 -1.91 16.27
C ILE A 422 -20.36 -1.21 15.42
N THR A 423 -20.11 -1.02 14.13
CA THR A 423 -21.05 -0.34 13.24
C THR A 423 -22.28 -1.18 12.96
N GLU A 424 -22.14 -2.49 12.83
CA GLU A 424 -23.29 -3.40 12.67
C GLU A 424 -24.20 -3.37 13.90
N GLU A 425 -23.63 -3.48 15.10
CA GLU A 425 -24.40 -3.38 16.37
C GLU A 425 -25.14 -2.05 16.49
N LEU A 426 -24.46 -0.94 16.18
CA LEU A 426 -25.09 0.38 16.22
C LEU A 426 -26.16 0.56 15.15
N TRP A 427 -25.95 0.00 13.95
CA TRP A 427 -26.89 0.05 12.83
C TRP A 427 -28.19 -0.70 13.16
N GLN A 428 -28.08 -1.90 13.71
CA GLN A 428 -29.24 -2.67 14.18
C GLN A 428 -29.97 -1.96 15.36
N ALA A 429 -29.21 -1.40 16.30
CA ALA A 429 -29.78 -0.64 17.40
C ALA A 429 -30.61 0.57 16.93
N LEU A 430 -30.16 1.25 15.86
CA LEU A 430 -30.88 2.35 15.21
C LEU A 430 -32.18 1.91 14.51
N GLY A 431 -32.47 0.60 14.46
CA GLY A 431 -33.72 0.04 13.97
C GLY A 431 -33.70 -0.42 12.51
N HIS A 432 -32.51 -0.71 11.97
CA HIS A 432 -32.35 -1.22 10.61
C HIS A 432 -32.26 -2.75 10.60
N ASP A 433 -33.08 -3.41 9.77
CA ASP A 433 -33.09 -4.87 9.60
C ASP A 433 -32.07 -5.36 8.55
N THR A 434 -31.71 -4.48 7.59
CA THR A 434 -30.69 -4.80 6.58
C THR A 434 -29.31 -4.56 7.18
N PRO A 435 -28.35 -5.51 7.07
CA PRO A 435 -27.00 -5.32 7.58
C PRO A 435 -26.34 -4.06 7.01
N ALA A 436 -25.51 -3.39 7.81
CA ALA A 436 -24.77 -2.21 7.37
C ALA A 436 -23.92 -2.49 6.12
N ALA A 437 -23.35 -3.70 6.03
CA ALA A 437 -22.56 -4.14 4.88
C ALA A 437 -23.36 -4.27 3.57
N ASP A 438 -24.67 -4.54 3.67
CA ASP A 438 -25.58 -4.70 2.52
C ASP A 438 -26.34 -3.40 2.22
N THR A 439 -26.14 -2.37 3.04
CA THR A 439 -26.78 -1.07 2.87
C THR A 439 -25.98 -0.23 1.87
N ALA A 440 -26.69 0.52 1.02
CA ALA A 440 -26.06 1.40 0.04
C ALA A 440 -25.19 2.47 0.73
N TRP A 441 -24.06 2.79 0.11
CA TRP A 441 -23.20 3.87 0.56
C TRP A 441 -23.97 5.20 0.63
N PRO A 442 -23.81 6.00 1.69
CA PRO A 442 -24.59 7.22 1.87
C PRO A 442 -24.28 8.24 0.76
N ALA A 443 -25.35 8.74 0.14
CA ALA A 443 -25.25 9.82 -0.84
C ALA A 443 -25.22 11.19 -0.14
N PHE A 444 -24.42 12.13 -0.66
CA PHE A 444 -24.43 13.48 -0.15
C PHE A 444 -25.38 14.40 -0.94
N ASP A 445 -26.04 15.29 -0.21
CA ASP A 445 -26.84 16.38 -0.78
C ASP A 445 -25.93 17.58 -1.07
N GLN A 446 -25.79 17.96 -2.34
CA GLN A 446 -24.94 19.07 -2.77
C GLN A 446 -25.39 20.41 -2.20
N ALA A 447 -26.70 20.64 -2.07
CA ALA A 447 -27.24 21.87 -1.51
C ALA A 447 -26.96 21.96 -0.01
N ALA A 448 -27.16 20.86 0.72
CA ALA A 448 -26.86 20.81 2.15
C ALA A 448 -25.35 20.94 2.44
N ALA A 449 -24.49 20.41 1.55
CA ALA A 449 -23.03 20.48 1.68
C ALA A 449 -22.45 21.86 1.37
N SER A 450 -23.22 22.75 0.72
CA SER A 450 -22.75 24.06 0.27
C SER A 450 -22.51 25.00 1.43
N GLU A 451 -21.40 25.72 1.40
CA GLU A 451 -21.13 26.81 2.33
C GLU A 451 -21.86 28.06 1.88
N GLU A 452 -22.59 28.70 2.77
CA GLU A 452 -23.21 30.00 2.49
C GLU A 452 -22.24 31.15 2.70
N GLN A 453 -21.24 30.94 3.56
CA GLN A 453 -20.21 31.90 3.88
C GLN A 453 -18.82 31.28 3.77
N MET A 454 -17.87 32.06 3.35
CA MET A 454 -16.44 31.69 3.31
C MET A 454 -15.61 32.62 4.16
N THR A 455 -14.55 32.06 4.78
CA THR A 455 -13.59 32.86 5.53
C THR A 455 -12.52 33.40 4.60
N ILE A 456 -12.44 34.72 4.48
CA ILE A 456 -11.37 35.40 3.74
C ILE A 456 -10.32 35.91 4.73
N VAL A 457 -9.10 35.47 4.53
CA VAL A 457 -7.93 35.92 5.30
C VAL A 457 -7.50 37.29 4.81
N ILE A 458 -7.33 38.27 5.72
CA ILE A 458 -6.83 39.59 5.34
C ILE A 458 -5.37 39.75 5.76
N GLN A 459 -4.56 40.11 4.78
CA GLN A 459 -3.15 40.39 4.95
C GLN A 459 -2.84 41.86 4.65
N ILE A 460 -1.84 42.42 5.34
CA ILE A 460 -1.21 43.69 4.99
C ILE A 460 0.27 43.41 4.72
N ASN A 461 0.73 43.72 3.51
CA ASN A 461 2.09 43.42 3.04
C ASN A 461 2.48 41.95 3.28
N GLY A 462 1.56 41.01 2.99
CA GLY A 462 1.78 39.56 3.14
C GLY A 462 1.67 39.00 4.56
N LYS A 463 1.45 39.84 5.59
CA LYS A 463 1.30 39.40 6.98
C LYS A 463 -0.18 39.33 7.38
N LEU A 464 -0.62 38.19 7.92
CA LEU A 464 -1.98 37.98 8.45
C LEU A 464 -2.33 39.05 9.51
N ARG A 465 -3.49 39.71 9.34
CA ARG A 465 -3.98 40.75 10.24
C ARG A 465 -5.39 40.51 10.76
N SER A 466 -6.30 40.02 9.90
CA SER A 466 -7.70 39.75 10.26
C SER A 466 -8.29 38.62 9.41
N ARG A 467 -9.54 38.25 9.72
CA ARG A 467 -10.36 37.32 8.93
C ARG A 467 -11.78 37.84 8.93
N ILE A 468 -12.42 37.84 7.75
CA ILE A 468 -13.84 38.17 7.59
C ILE A 468 -14.62 36.99 7.06
N MET A 469 -15.88 36.91 7.41
CA MET A 469 -16.86 35.99 6.84
C MET A 469 -17.65 36.72 5.77
N VAL A 470 -17.68 36.20 4.56
CA VAL A 470 -18.43 36.77 3.44
C VAL A 470 -19.25 35.68 2.76
N PRO A 471 -20.41 36.00 2.15
CA PRO A 471 -21.16 35.03 1.34
C PRO A 471 -20.28 34.43 0.23
N VAL A 472 -20.46 33.13 -0.08
CA VAL A 472 -19.65 32.42 -1.10
C VAL A 472 -19.86 32.99 -2.49
N ASP A 473 -21.06 33.53 -2.76
CA ASP A 473 -21.46 34.18 -4.02
C ASP A 473 -21.11 35.68 -4.07
N CYS A 474 -20.45 36.23 -3.04
CA CYS A 474 -20.04 37.60 -2.97
C CYS A 474 -18.99 37.93 -4.06
N ASP A 475 -19.19 39.02 -4.77
CA ASP A 475 -18.26 39.46 -5.80
C ASP A 475 -16.93 39.97 -5.25
N ALA A 476 -15.89 39.94 -6.09
CA ALA A 476 -14.53 40.26 -5.68
C ALA A 476 -14.37 41.73 -5.18
N GLU A 477 -15.15 42.67 -5.69
CA GLU A 477 -15.04 44.09 -5.31
C GLU A 477 -15.66 44.33 -3.93
N THR A 478 -16.81 43.68 -3.65
CA THR A 478 -17.44 43.69 -2.32
C THR A 478 -16.50 43.06 -1.28
N ILE A 479 -15.89 41.90 -1.59
CA ILE A 479 -14.94 41.26 -0.68
C ILE A 479 -13.72 42.14 -0.38
N LYS A 480 -13.19 42.86 -1.39
CA LYS A 480 -12.10 43.82 -1.18
C LYS A 480 -12.52 44.99 -0.31
N ALA A 481 -13.73 45.49 -0.52
CA ALA A 481 -14.28 46.60 0.28
C ALA A 481 -14.49 46.18 1.75
N ASP A 482 -15.13 45.05 1.96
CA ASP A 482 -15.36 44.50 3.31
C ASP A 482 -14.02 44.23 4.05
N ALA A 483 -13.02 43.71 3.33
CA ALA A 483 -11.68 43.50 3.89
C ALA A 483 -11.00 44.80 4.32
N GLN A 484 -11.24 45.90 3.61
CA GLN A 484 -10.67 47.22 3.98
C GLN A 484 -11.46 47.88 5.11
N ASN A 485 -12.75 47.58 5.21
CA ASN A 485 -13.67 48.14 6.22
C ASN A 485 -13.68 47.35 7.54
N ASP A 486 -13.04 46.17 7.59
CA ASP A 486 -12.86 45.45 8.85
C ASP A 486 -12.23 46.36 9.90
N GLU A 487 -12.82 46.48 11.08
CA GLU A 487 -12.42 47.44 12.13
C GLU A 487 -10.91 47.40 12.42
N ARG A 488 -10.35 46.18 12.49
CA ARG A 488 -8.93 45.97 12.80
C ARG A 488 -8.03 46.37 11.63
N ILE A 489 -8.47 46.14 10.41
CA ILE A 489 -7.77 46.51 9.20
C ILE A 489 -7.85 48.00 8.96
N ALA A 490 -9.03 48.60 9.09
CA ALA A 490 -9.23 50.06 8.95
C ALA A 490 -8.33 50.86 9.91
N ALA A 491 -8.23 50.38 11.17
CA ALA A 491 -7.33 50.99 12.14
C ALA A 491 -5.83 50.91 11.73
N LEU A 492 -5.43 49.79 11.11
CA LEU A 492 -4.03 49.60 10.64
C LEU A 492 -3.75 50.34 9.33
N LEU A 493 -4.77 50.66 8.54
CA LEU A 493 -4.66 51.42 7.30
C LEU A 493 -4.77 52.94 7.51
N ALA A 494 -5.15 53.38 8.71
CA ALA A 494 -5.30 54.82 9.02
C ALA A 494 -3.99 55.59 8.74
N GLY A 495 -4.02 56.46 7.75
CA GLY A 495 -2.85 57.28 7.32
C GLY A 495 -1.87 56.53 6.38
N ALA A 496 -2.08 55.29 6.06
CA ALA A 496 -1.27 54.56 5.10
C ALA A 496 -1.73 54.76 3.66
N LYS A 497 -0.77 54.91 2.73
CA LYS A 497 -1.11 54.96 1.30
C LYS A 497 -1.26 53.56 0.75
N ILE A 498 -2.47 53.16 0.40
CA ILE A 498 -2.77 51.87 -0.26
C ILE A 498 -2.24 51.94 -1.71
N LEU A 499 -1.36 50.99 -2.05
CA LEU A 499 -0.80 50.84 -3.38
C LEU A 499 -1.60 49.90 -4.25
N LYS A 500 -2.07 48.80 -3.67
CA LYS A 500 -2.81 47.75 -4.38
C LYS A 500 -3.59 46.85 -3.40
N VAL A 501 -4.79 46.40 -3.82
CA VAL A 501 -5.55 45.37 -3.10
C VAL A 501 -5.65 44.16 -4.01
N ILE A 502 -5.09 43.02 -3.56
CA ILE A 502 -5.01 41.77 -4.31
C ILE A 502 -5.97 40.78 -3.66
N TYR A 503 -6.96 40.32 -4.41
CA TYR A 503 -7.85 39.25 -4.00
C TYR A 503 -7.41 37.92 -4.64
N VAL A 504 -7.21 36.91 -3.84
CA VAL A 504 -7.03 35.51 -4.28
C VAL A 504 -8.34 34.81 -4.00
N PRO A 505 -9.06 34.35 -5.06
CA PRO A 505 -10.40 33.78 -4.93
C PRO A 505 -10.50 32.73 -3.83
N GLN A 506 -11.52 32.87 -2.98
CA GLN A 506 -11.86 31.96 -1.86
C GLN A 506 -10.74 31.76 -0.82
N LYS A 507 -9.70 32.59 -0.80
CA LYS A 507 -8.55 32.42 0.11
C LYS A 507 -8.23 33.67 0.91
N LEU A 508 -7.84 34.73 0.25
CA LEU A 508 -7.35 35.91 0.97
C LEU A 508 -7.49 37.22 0.18
N VAL A 509 -7.51 38.31 0.92
CA VAL A 509 -7.24 39.66 0.42
C VAL A 509 -5.93 40.15 1.00
N ASN A 510 -4.99 40.58 0.15
CA ASN A 510 -3.74 41.23 0.59
C ASN A 510 -3.75 42.70 0.22
N VAL A 511 -3.75 43.56 1.23
CA VAL A 511 -3.65 45.01 1.07
C VAL A 511 -2.18 45.39 1.09
N VAL A 512 -1.68 45.93 -0.01
CA VAL A 512 -0.30 46.41 -0.13
C VAL A 512 -0.27 47.91 0.16
N VAL A 513 0.46 48.29 1.19
CA VAL A 513 0.63 49.70 1.59
C VAL A 513 2.08 50.14 1.41
N ALA A 514 2.28 51.45 1.18
CA ALA A 514 3.61 52.01 1.17
C ALA A 514 4.24 51.84 2.55
N SER A 515 5.50 51.44 2.58
CA SER A 515 6.30 51.30 3.79
C SER A 515 6.69 52.67 4.37
#